data_96eedaa22880609009213683c33384d1
#
_entry.id   96eedaa22880609009213683c33384d1
#
_cell.length_a   1.000
_cell.length_b   1.000
_cell.length_c   1.000
_cell.angle_alpha   90.00
_cell.angle_beta   90.00
_cell.angle_gamma   90.00
#
_symmetry.space_group_name_H-M   'P 1'
#
loop_
_entity.id
_entity.type
_entity.pdbx_description
1 polymer ?
#
loop_
_entity_poly.entity_id
_entity_poly.type
_entity_poly.pdbx_seq_one_letter_code
_entity_poly.pdbx_strand_id
1 'polypeptide(L)'
;MRVLITGGAGFIGSNIAKEIERTYPRAKVYVLDNFSSGHFKNLLGFKGEVITGDIKDPQLWDYLKKEYEFDVIFHKAAITDTTITDQRLMMETNADSFRYILKSALFWKAKVIYASSAGVYGNLPPPMREEGPAEPENIYGFSKLIMDRIASNFMERYREIKVIGFRYFNVYGEGEAYKGKTASMIYQIYTQLISGKKPRLFKWGEQRRDFVYIKDVLKANMLALEKDVFGIFNIATGESRSFNEIIEVLSKEVNKKTEVEYFDCPYEFYQKHTQADISKARELLGYEPEFSLEEGIKDYIKALSS
;
A
#
# COMPACT_ATOMS: atom_id res chain seq x y z
N MET A 1 -6.05 -8.35 22.01
CA MET A 1 -5.45 -8.53 20.67
C MET A 1 -4.07 -7.90 20.65
N ARG A 2 -3.06 -8.66 20.19
CA ARG A 2 -1.68 -8.20 19.95
C ARG A 2 -1.44 -8.15 18.46
N VAL A 3 -1.03 -7.01 17.95
CA VAL A 3 -0.91 -6.75 16.49
C VAL A 3 0.52 -6.36 16.16
N LEU A 4 1.14 -7.06 15.23
CA LEU A 4 2.43 -6.69 14.63
C LEU A 4 2.22 -6.02 13.29
N ILE A 5 2.86 -4.87 13.07
CA ILE A 5 2.83 -4.15 11.79
C ILE A 5 4.27 -3.99 11.29
N THR A 6 4.65 -4.77 10.29
CA THR A 6 5.96 -4.58 9.65
C THR A 6 5.88 -3.44 8.63
N GLY A 7 6.93 -2.65 8.49
CA GLY A 7 6.90 -1.42 7.71
C GLY A 7 6.01 -0.34 8.35
N GLY A 8 5.93 -0.37 9.68
CA GLY A 8 5.01 0.48 10.42
C GLY A 8 5.42 1.96 10.51
N ALA A 9 6.67 2.30 10.20
CA ALA A 9 7.10 3.70 10.03
C ALA A 9 6.85 4.22 8.60
N GLY A 10 6.40 3.35 7.68
CA GLY A 10 5.99 3.71 6.33
C GLY A 10 4.60 4.35 6.27
N PHE A 11 4.20 4.79 5.08
CA PHE A 11 2.93 5.47 4.82
C PHE A 11 1.71 4.65 5.29
N ILE A 12 1.47 3.47 4.70
CA ILE A 12 0.29 2.66 5.00
C ILE A 12 0.39 2.05 6.41
N GLY A 13 1.58 1.55 6.79
CA GLY A 13 1.78 0.90 8.07
C GLY A 13 1.51 1.80 9.27
N SER A 14 1.97 3.05 9.24
CA SER A 14 1.76 4.00 10.32
C SER A 14 0.30 4.43 10.48
N ASN A 15 -0.41 4.56 9.36
CA ASN A 15 -1.84 4.84 9.38
C ASN A 15 -2.62 3.67 9.98
N ILE A 16 -2.29 2.41 9.62
CA ILE A 16 -2.90 1.22 10.23
C ILE A 16 -2.62 1.18 11.73
N ALA A 17 -1.38 1.47 12.17
CA ALA A 17 -1.01 1.45 13.58
C ALA A 17 -1.88 2.41 14.41
N LYS A 18 -1.99 3.67 13.96
CA LYS A 18 -2.81 4.70 14.61
C LYS A 18 -4.30 4.37 14.57
N GLU A 19 -4.80 3.82 13.45
CA GLU A 19 -6.19 3.44 13.31
C GLU A 19 -6.57 2.30 14.25
N ILE A 20 -5.70 1.30 14.43
CA ILE A 20 -5.93 0.20 15.38
C ILE A 20 -5.93 0.74 16.83
N GLU A 21 -5.01 1.62 17.19
CA GLU A 21 -5.01 2.24 18.54
C GLU A 21 -6.30 3.03 18.80
N ARG A 22 -6.78 3.76 17.77
CA ARG A 22 -8.01 4.55 17.87
C ARG A 22 -9.25 3.68 18.01
N THR A 23 -9.34 2.62 17.19
CA THR A 23 -10.54 1.77 17.08
C THR A 23 -10.58 0.69 18.16
N TYR A 24 -9.42 0.17 18.57
CA TYR A 24 -9.28 -0.90 19.57
C TYR A 24 -8.39 -0.48 20.73
N PRO A 25 -8.87 0.34 21.67
CA PRO A 25 -8.02 0.90 22.75
C PRO A 25 -7.37 -0.14 23.68
N ARG A 26 -7.84 -1.39 23.66
CA ARG A 26 -7.25 -2.50 24.42
C ARG A 26 -6.27 -3.34 23.60
N ALA A 27 -6.08 -3.04 22.31
CA ALA A 27 -5.09 -3.72 21.51
C ALA A 27 -3.68 -3.27 21.90
N LYS A 28 -2.74 -4.22 21.91
CA LYS A 28 -1.32 -3.92 22.00
C LYS A 28 -0.77 -3.90 20.58
N VAL A 29 -0.28 -2.76 20.15
CA VAL A 29 0.20 -2.54 18.79
C VAL A 29 1.73 -2.44 18.80
N TYR A 30 2.36 -3.21 17.94
CA TYR A 30 3.81 -3.28 17.76
C TYR A 30 4.15 -2.92 16.32
N VAL A 31 5.06 -1.99 16.15
CA VAL A 31 5.58 -1.57 14.84
C VAL A 31 6.98 -2.14 14.68
N LEU A 32 7.23 -2.88 13.61
CA LEU A 32 8.55 -3.35 13.20
C LEU A 32 8.98 -2.61 11.95
N ASP A 33 10.13 -1.91 12.01
CA ASP A 33 10.68 -1.18 10.87
C ASP A 33 12.22 -1.11 10.97
N ASN A 34 12.92 -1.13 9.84
CA ASN A 34 14.37 -0.90 9.79
C ASN A 34 14.72 0.55 9.45
N PHE A 35 13.72 1.41 9.26
CA PHE A 35 13.83 2.83 8.90
C PHE A 35 14.62 3.11 7.61
N SER A 36 14.75 2.14 6.72
CA SER A 36 15.41 2.35 5.42
C SER A 36 14.65 3.30 4.49
N SER A 37 13.30 3.27 4.58
CA SER A 37 12.41 4.18 3.87
C SER A 37 11.27 4.69 4.75
N GLY A 38 10.99 4.02 5.85
CA GLY A 38 10.08 4.48 6.90
C GLY A 38 10.62 5.73 7.60
N HIS A 39 9.73 6.62 8.03
CA HIS A 39 10.14 7.88 8.65
C HIS A 39 9.51 8.04 10.03
N PHE A 40 10.33 8.37 11.05
CA PHE A 40 9.87 8.48 12.44
C PHE A 40 8.71 9.46 12.65
N LYS A 41 8.61 10.51 11.83
CA LYS A 41 7.51 11.47 11.90
C LYS A 41 6.15 10.85 11.62
N ASN A 42 6.09 9.76 10.85
CA ASN A 42 4.87 9.00 10.65
C ASN A 42 4.38 8.33 11.94
N LEU A 43 5.28 8.12 12.91
CA LEU A 43 4.97 7.52 14.22
C LEU A 43 4.71 8.55 15.31
N LEU A 44 4.76 9.85 15.01
CA LEU A 44 4.38 10.86 16.01
C LEU A 44 2.92 10.65 16.44
N GLY A 45 2.71 10.61 17.75
CA GLY A 45 1.41 10.32 18.37
C GLY A 45 1.06 8.84 18.50
N PHE A 46 1.81 7.91 17.90
CA PHE A 46 1.70 6.47 18.15
C PHE A 46 2.18 6.15 19.58
N LYS A 47 1.44 5.29 20.31
CA LYS A 47 1.66 5.00 21.72
C LYS A 47 2.15 3.57 21.97
N GLY A 48 2.10 2.72 20.94
CA GLY A 48 2.52 1.32 21.03
C GLY A 48 4.04 1.16 21.04
N GLU A 49 4.50 -0.05 20.92
CA GLU A 49 5.92 -0.42 20.94
C GLU A 49 6.54 -0.36 19.55
N VAL A 50 7.74 0.19 19.43
CA VAL A 50 8.52 0.23 18.19
C VAL A 50 9.71 -0.71 18.29
N ILE A 51 9.75 -1.71 17.44
CA ILE A 51 10.83 -2.69 17.31
C ILE A 51 11.66 -2.32 16.09
N THR A 52 12.94 -2.02 16.28
CA THR A 52 13.84 -1.76 15.16
C THR A 52 14.44 -3.07 14.65
N GLY A 53 14.26 -3.39 13.37
CA GLY A 53 14.80 -4.62 12.80
C GLY A 53 14.49 -4.80 11.32
N ASP A 54 15.28 -5.64 10.65
CA ASP A 54 15.09 -5.97 9.24
C ASP A 54 14.31 -7.29 9.11
N ILE A 55 13.22 -7.26 8.33
CA ILE A 55 12.37 -8.45 8.07
C ILE A 55 13.12 -9.59 7.38
N LYS A 56 14.27 -9.33 6.79
CA LYS A 56 15.15 -10.35 6.18
C LYS A 56 15.96 -11.13 7.21
N ASP A 57 16.12 -10.61 8.42
CA ASP A 57 16.93 -11.24 9.45
C ASP A 57 16.18 -12.42 10.13
N PRO A 58 16.62 -13.67 9.94
CA PRO A 58 16.00 -14.81 10.59
C PRO A 58 16.14 -14.78 12.13
N GLN A 59 17.22 -14.19 12.65
CA GLN A 59 17.46 -14.11 14.09
C GLN A 59 16.42 -13.18 14.77
N LEU A 60 16.00 -12.12 14.07
CA LEU A 60 14.90 -11.27 14.52
C LEU A 60 13.61 -12.06 14.69
N TRP A 61 13.25 -12.91 13.71
CA TRP A 61 12.04 -13.72 13.79
C TRP A 61 12.11 -14.78 14.90
N ASP A 62 13.30 -15.36 15.17
CA ASP A 62 13.50 -16.28 16.27
C ASP A 62 13.38 -15.58 17.62
N TYR A 63 13.92 -14.37 17.75
CA TYR A 63 13.74 -13.51 18.92
C TYR A 63 12.26 -13.16 19.12
N LEU A 64 11.55 -12.71 18.06
CA LEU A 64 10.14 -12.35 18.17
C LEU A 64 9.26 -13.54 18.58
N LYS A 65 9.53 -14.74 18.09
CA LYS A 65 8.80 -15.95 18.48
C LYS A 65 9.03 -16.33 19.94
N LYS A 66 10.18 -16.00 20.50
CA LYS A 66 10.50 -16.26 21.91
C LYS A 66 9.86 -15.26 22.87
N GLU A 67 9.88 -13.98 22.51
CA GLU A 67 9.51 -12.89 23.43
C GLU A 67 8.06 -12.41 23.27
N TYR A 68 7.43 -12.69 22.12
CA TYR A 68 6.11 -12.16 21.78
C TYR A 68 5.15 -13.25 21.28
N GLU A 69 3.88 -12.92 21.41
CA GLU A 69 2.78 -13.63 20.75
C GLU A 69 1.92 -12.62 20.02
N PHE A 70 1.60 -12.87 18.76
CA PHE A 70 0.75 -12.00 17.96
C PHE A 70 -0.50 -12.72 17.46
N ASP A 71 -1.65 -12.04 17.53
CA ASP A 71 -2.91 -12.52 16.98
C ASP A 71 -3.03 -12.18 15.49
N VAL A 72 -2.42 -11.06 15.07
CA VAL A 72 -2.50 -10.55 13.70
C VAL A 72 -1.17 -9.91 13.29
N ILE A 73 -0.78 -10.13 12.04
CA ILE A 73 0.37 -9.49 11.40
C ILE A 73 -0.11 -8.70 10.19
N PHE A 74 0.06 -7.38 10.22
CA PHE A 74 -0.03 -6.53 9.04
C PHE A 74 1.36 -6.41 8.41
N HIS A 75 1.56 -7.08 7.29
CA HIS A 75 2.85 -7.02 6.60
C HIS A 75 2.82 -5.94 5.52
N LYS A 76 3.41 -4.78 5.83
CA LYS A 76 3.48 -3.61 4.95
C LYS A 76 4.93 -3.23 4.57
N ALA A 77 5.93 -3.87 5.19
CA ALA A 77 7.33 -3.68 4.85
C ALA A 77 7.61 -4.19 3.43
N ALA A 78 8.18 -3.35 2.60
CA ALA A 78 8.61 -3.68 1.24
C ALA A 78 9.48 -2.57 0.65
N ILE A 79 10.33 -2.91 -0.29
CA ILE A 79 10.87 -1.94 -1.24
C ILE A 79 9.76 -1.62 -2.25
N THR A 80 9.36 -0.36 -2.35
CA THR A 80 8.25 0.10 -3.22
C THR A 80 8.72 0.99 -4.38
N ASP A 81 10.00 1.32 -4.44
CA ASP A 81 10.59 2.08 -5.55
C ASP A 81 10.72 1.18 -6.79
N THR A 82 9.88 1.43 -7.77
CA THR A 82 9.84 0.66 -9.03
C THR A 82 11.05 0.95 -9.94
N THR A 83 11.88 1.93 -9.60
CA THR A 83 13.09 2.29 -10.36
C THR A 83 14.34 1.52 -9.92
N ILE A 84 14.24 0.75 -8.82
CA ILE A 84 15.34 -0.11 -8.37
C ILE A 84 15.52 -1.28 -9.34
N THR A 85 16.75 -1.44 -9.83
CA THR A 85 17.15 -2.48 -10.78
C THR A 85 17.82 -3.68 -10.12
N ASP A 86 18.20 -3.58 -8.84
CA ASP A 86 18.76 -4.71 -8.10
C ASP A 86 17.65 -5.75 -7.82
N GLN A 87 17.58 -6.72 -8.73
CA GLN A 87 16.56 -7.78 -8.69
C GLN A 87 16.72 -8.68 -7.45
N ARG A 88 17.96 -8.97 -7.06
CA ARG A 88 18.23 -9.82 -5.90
C ARG A 88 17.76 -9.17 -4.62
N LEU A 89 18.14 -7.91 -4.39
CA LEU A 89 17.70 -7.15 -3.23
C LEU A 89 16.17 -7.06 -3.17
N MET A 90 15.52 -6.81 -4.31
CA MET A 90 14.07 -6.72 -4.41
C MET A 90 13.39 -8.04 -4.02
N MET A 91 13.90 -9.18 -4.53
CA MET A 91 13.33 -10.49 -4.24
C MET A 91 13.58 -10.92 -2.79
N GLU A 92 14.79 -10.76 -2.28
CA GLU A 92 15.13 -11.08 -0.89
C GLU A 92 14.28 -10.29 0.09
N THR A 93 14.06 -8.98 -0.20
CA THR A 93 13.30 -8.10 0.70
C THR A 93 11.80 -8.30 0.59
N ASN A 94 11.23 -8.38 -0.62
CA ASN A 94 9.78 -8.42 -0.78
C ASN A 94 9.22 -9.85 -0.74
N ALA A 95 9.87 -10.81 -1.41
CA ALA A 95 9.31 -12.15 -1.57
C ALA A 95 9.87 -13.16 -0.54
N ASP A 96 11.20 -13.25 -0.39
CA ASP A 96 11.77 -14.30 0.44
C ASP A 96 11.57 -14.04 1.94
N SER A 97 11.67 -12.78 2.38
CA SER A 97 11.37 -12.40 3.77
C SER A 97 9.94 -12.76 4.17
N PHE A 98 8.99 -12.73 3.24
CA PHE A 98 7.59 -13.08 3.50
C PHE A 98 7.42 -14.51 4.01
N ARG A 99 8.33 -15.42 3.64
CA ARG A 99 8.35 -16.80 4.16
C ARG A 99 8.62 -16.85 5.67
N TYR A 100 9.43 -15.94 6.23
CA TYR A 100 9.65 -15.86 7.67
C TYR A 100 8.38 -15.39 8.38
N ILE A 101 7.67 -14.42 7.79
CA ILE A 101 6.41 -13.89 8.32
C ILE A 101 5.35 -14.99 8.38
N LEU A 102 5.18 -15.75 7.30
CA LEU A 102 4.21 -16.85 7.26
C LEU A 102 4.56 -18.00 8.23
N LYS A 103 5.84 -18.36 8.35
CA LYS A 103 6.30 -19.34 9.35
C LYS A 103 6.03 -18.88 10.79
N SER A 104 6.24 -17.59 11.06
CA SER A 104 5.95 -17.01 12.38
C SER A 104 4.45 -16.92 12.64
N ALA A 105 3.66 -16.58 11.62
CA ALA A 105 2.20 -16.60 11.71
C ALA A 105 1.66 -18.01 12.01
N LEU A 106 2.24 -19.05 11.39
CA LEU A 106 1.89 -20.44 11.71
C LEU A 106 2.21 -20.80 13.16
N PHE A 107 3.37 -20.37 13.66
CA PHE A 107 3.78 -20.59 15.05
C PHE A 107 2.82 -19.94 16.05
N TRP A 108 2.42 -18.69 15.81
CA TRP A 108 1.48 -17.95 16.68
C TRP A 108 0.00 -18.22 16.39
N LYS A 109 -0.33 -18.94 15.32
CA LYS A 109 -1.68 -19.04 14.76
C LYS A 109 -2.29 -17.69 14.40
N ALA A 110 -1.46 -16.77 13.95
CA ALA A 110 -1.82 -15.39 13.66
C ALA A 110 -2.43 -15.24 12.26
N LYS A 111 -3.43 -14.36 12.12
CA LYS A 111 -3.92 -13.89 10.83
C LYS A 111 -2.85 -13.01 10.17
N VAL A 112 -2.70 -13.10 8.84
CA VAL A 112 -1.78 -12.27 8.07
C VAL A 112 -2.53 -11.43 7.06
N ILE A 113 -2.27 -10.10 7.04
CA ILE A 113 -2.82 -9.16 6.07
C ILE A 113 -1.63 -8.45 5.40
N TYR A 114 -1.31 -8.82 4.14
CA TYR A 114 -0.11 -8.32 3.48
C TYR A 114 -0.41 -7.37 2.32
N ALA A 115 0.59 -6.53 2.00
CA ALA A 115 0.54 -5.60 0.88
C ALA A 115 1.09 -6.25 -0.39
N SER A 116 0.20 -6.63 -1.30
CA SER A 116 0.50 -6.85 -2.71
C SER A 116 0.35 -5.52 -3.49
N SER A 117 0.25 -5.57 -4.81
CA SER A 117 0.22 -4.36 -5.65
C SER A 117 -0.50 -4.60 -6.98
N ALA A 118 -1.14 -3.56 -7.51
CA ALA A 118 -1.60 -3.53 -8.90
C ALA A 118 -0.45 -3.67 -9.93
N GLY A 119 0.79 -3.46 -9.51
CA GLY A 119 1.97 -3.70 -10.34
C GLY A 119 2.11 -5.15 -10.83
N VAL A 120 1.40 -6.11 -10.24
CA VAL A 120 1.35 -7.51 -10.71
C VAL A 120 0.68 -7.63 -12.09
N TYR A 121 -0.19 -6.71 -12.45
CA TYR A 121 -0.95 -6.76 -13.70
C TYR A 121 -0.19 -6.26 -14.94
N GLY A 122 0.86 -5.45 -14.74
CA GLY A 122 1.57 -4.84 -15.85
C GLY A 122 0.65 -3.95 -16.72
N ASN A 123 0.74 -4.08 -18.04
CA ASN A 123 -0.07 -3.32 -19.01
C ASN A 123 -1.32 -4.08 -19.52
N LEU A 124 -1.81 -5.05 -18.75
CA LEU A 124 -3.05 -5.73 -19.10
C LEU A 124 -4.23 -4.75 -19.20
N PRO A 125 -5.21 -5.03 -20.08
CA PRO A 125 -6.36 -4.15 -20.25
C PRO A 125 -7.23 -4.12 -18.98
N PRO A 126 -7.78 -2.93 -18.60
CA PRO A 126 -8.73 -2.81 -17.52
C PRO A 126 -10.13 -3.34 -17.91
N PRO A 127 -11.01 -3.69 -16.92
CA PRO A 127 -10.73 -3.72 -15.52
C PRO A 127 -9.90 -4.95 -15.10
N MET A 128 -8.96 -4.75 -14.19
CA MET A 128 -8.05 -5.78 -13.71
C MET A 128 -8.72 -6.63 -12.63
N ARG A 129 -8.69 -7.97 -12.78
CA ARG A 129 -9.32 -8.95 -11.89
C ARG A 129 -8.30 -9.84 -11.22
N GLU A 130 -8.56 -10.26 -9.98
CA GLU A 130 -7.63 -11.08 -9.19
C GLU A 130 -7.39 -12.46 -9.80
N GLU A 131 -8.40 -13.04 -10.42
CA GLU A 131 -8.36 -14.34 -11.12
C GLU A 131 -7.83 -14.22 -12.55
N GLY A 132 -7.62 -13.00 -13.05
CA GLY A 132 -7.10 -12.74 -14.39
C GLY A 132 -5.60 -12.98 -14.50
N PRO A 133 -5.06 -12.77 -15.68
CA PRO A 133 -3.62 -12.86 -15.91
C PRO A 133 -2.85 -11.84 -15.07
N ALA A 134 -1.57 -12.13 -14.82
CA ALA A 134 -0.64 -11.28 -14.11
C ALA A 134 0.69 -11.26 -14.87
N GLU A 135 1.03 -10.10 -15.45
CA GLU A 135 2.18 -9.91 -16.34
C GLU A 135 3.01 -8.70 -15.89
N PRO A 136 3.70 -8.81 -14.74
CA PRO A 136 4.46 -7.69 -14.20
C PRO A 136 5.62 -7.30 -15.13
N GLU A 137 5.78 -6.00 -15.35
CA GLU A 137 6.79 -5.45 -16.28
C GLU A 137 8.08 -5.01 -15.58
N ASN A 138 8.12 -5.05 -14.27
CA ASN A 138 9.31 -4.71 -13.49
C ASN A 138 9.49 -5.66 -12.31
N ILE A 139 10.70 -5.65 -11.74
CA ILE A 139 11.06 -6.55 -10.64
C ILE A 139 10.22 -6.33 -9.38
N TYR A 140 9.72 -5.10 -9.13
CA TYR A 140 8.81 -4.83 -8.03
C TYR A 140 7.49 -5.58 -8.22
N GLY A 141 6.81 -5.40 -9.35
CA GLY A 141 5.57 -6.11 -9.67
C GLY A 141 5.76 -7.62 -9.63
N PHE A 142 6.89 -8.12 -10.18
CA PHE A 142 7.23 -9.54 -10.13
C PHE A 142 7.42 -10.04 -8.69
N SER A 143 8.10 -9.28 -7.82
CA SER A 143 8.26 -9.65 -6.40
C SER A 143 6.91 -9.77 -5.68
N LYS A 144 5.95 -8.89 -6.00
CA LYS A 144 4.59 -8.94 -5.45
C LYS A 144 3.79 -10.12 -5.99
N LEU A 145 3.94 -10.46 -7.26
CA LEU A 145 3.35 -11.68 -7.83
C LEU A 145 3.90 -12.94 -7.15
N ILE A 146 5.19 -12.99 -6.87
CA ILE A 146 5.79 -14.12 -6.13
C ILE A 146 5.28 -14.17 -4.69
N MET A 147 5.07 -13.03 -4.02
CA MET A 147 4.41 -13.00 -2.71
C MET A 147 3.00 -13.60 -2.78
N ASP A 148 2.21 -13.22 -3.78
CA ASP A 148 0.85 -13.74 -3.98
C ASP A 148 0.87 -15.28 -4.17
N ARG A 149 1.81 -15.80 -4.96
CA ARG A 149 2.00 -17.26 -5.15
C ARG A 149 2.44 -17.96 -3.86
N ILE A 150 3.36 -17.35 -3.09
CA ILE A 150 3.79 -17.89 -1.79
C ILE A 150 2.60 -17.96 -0.83
N ALA A 151 1.77 -16.90 -0.78
CA ALA A 151 0.55 -16.86 0.04
C ALA A 151 -0.43 -17.94 -0.36
N SER A 152 -0.72 -18.10 -1.67
CA SER A 152 -1.65 -19.11 -2.18
C SER A 152 -1.20 -20.53 -1.81
N ASN A 153 0.07 -20.88 -2.08
CA ASN A 153 0.63 -22.18 -1.73
C ASN A 153 0.62 -22.44 -0.21
N PHE A 154 0.82 -21.37 0.58
CA PHE A 154 0.76 -21.48 2.04
C PHE A 154 -0.67 -21.76 2.52
N MET A 155 -1.67 -21.07 2.00
CA MET A 155 -3.09 -21.26 2.35
C MET A 155 -3.61 -22.65 1.95
N GLU A 156 -3.14 -23.20 0.83
CA GLU A 156 -3.48 -24.58 0.43
C GLU A 156 -2.99 -25.61 1.45
N ARG A 157 -1.80 -25.38 2.02
CA ARG A 157 -1.16 -26.30 2.96
C ARG A 157 -1.61 -26.12 4.40
N TYR A 158 -1.87 -24.87 4.82
CA TYR A 158 -2.18 -24.50 6.22
C TYR A 158 -3.49 -23.72 6.28
N ARG A 159 -4.60 -24.44 6.09
CA ARG A 159 -5.95 -23.86 5.98
C ARG A 159 -6.46 -23.19 7.25
N GLU A 160 -5.84 -23.52 8.40
CA GLU A 160 -6.14 -22.91 9.70
C GLU A 160 -5.64 -21.47 9.83
N ILE A 161 -4.68 -21.06 8.98
CA ILE A 161 -4.13 -19.69 9.02
C ILE A 161 -4.78 -18.86 7.92
N LYS A 162 -5.43 -17.78 8.31
CA LYS A 162 -6.03 -16.84 7.37
C LYS A 162 -4.97 -15.86 6.83
N VAL A 163 -4.77 -15.89 5.53
CA VAL A 163 -3.85 -14.98 4.83
C VAL A 163 -4.66 -14.16 3.83
N ILE A 164 -4.56 -12.82 3.92
CA ILE A 164 -5.28 -11.88 3.08
C ILE A 164 -4.26 -11.00 2.38
N GLY A 165 -4.25 -11.01 1.05
CA GLY A 165 -3.42 -10.15 0.23
C GLY A 165 -4.22 -8.99 -0.35
N PHE A 166 -3.68 -7.78 -0.27
CA PHE A 166 -4.27 -6.62 -0.90
C PHE A 166 -3.42 -6.12 -2.05
N ARG A 167 -3.91 -6.25 -3.28
CA ARG A 167 -3.37 -5.59 -4.45
C ARG A 167 -3.83 -4.13 -4.41
N TYR A 168 -3.02 -3.30 -3.73
CA TYR A 168 -3.29 -1.87 -3.68
C TYR A 168 -3.07 -1.23 -5.05
N PHE A 169 -4.02 -0.40 -5.46
CA PHE A 169 -3.87 0.50 -6.60
C PHE A 169 -3.16 1.80 -6.16
N ASN A 170 -3.40 2.92 -6.78
CA ASN A 170 -2.65 4.14 -6.51
C ASN A 170 -3.09 4.81 -5.20
N VAL A 171 -2.52 4.38 -4.08
CA VAL A 171 -2.84 4.92 -2.75
C VAL A 171 -2.25 6.32 -2.59
N TYR A 172 -3.05 7.25 -2.07
CA TYR A 172 -2.62 8.60 -1.69
C TYR A 172 -3.20 9.01 -0.34
N GLY A 173 -2.57 10.00 0.31
CA GLY A 173 -3.12 10.58 1.53
C GLY A 173 -2.09 10.87 2.60
N GLU A 174 -2.57 11.17 3.80
CA GLU A 174 -1.77 11.55 4.96
C GLU A 174 -0.69 10.50 5.29
N GLY A 175 0.53 10.96 5.56
CA GLY A 175 1.69 10.11 5.89
C GLY A 175 2.60 9.79 4.69
N GLU A 176 2.22 10.15 3.44
CA GLU A 176 3.09 9.92 2.29
C GLU A 176 4.17 10.99 2.05
N ALA A 177 4.10 12.13 2.74
CA ALA A 177 5.01 13.26 2.53
C ALA A 177 6.50 12.89 2.63
N TYR A 178 6.82 11.87 3.42
CA TYR A 178 8.20 11.41 3.63
C TYR A 178 8.67 10.33 2.65
N LYS A 179 7.85 9.96 1.66
CA LYS A 179 8.23 9.00 0.61
C LYS A 179 9.12 9.61 -0.48
N GLY A 180 9.33 10.94 -0.47
CA GLY A 180 10.13 11.60 -1.49
C GLY A 180 9.58 11.38 -2.90
N LYS A 181 10.45 10.94 -3.83
CA LYS A 181 10.08 10.70 -5.25
C LYS A 181 9.04 9.58 -5.46
N THR A 182 8.82 8.72 -4.47
CA THR A 182 7.85 7.62 -4.55
C THR A 182 6.48 7.98 -3.95
N ALA A 183 6.28 9.22 -3.52
CA ALA A 183 4.98 9.75 -3.13
C ALA A 183 4.01 9.77 -4.33
N SER A 184 2.70 9.76 -4.06
CA SER A 184 1.69 9.79 -5.11
C SER A 184 1.82 11.01 -6.03
N MET A 185 1.35 10.89 -7.27
CA MET A 185 1.29 12.03 -8.18
C MET A 185 0.39 13.16 -7.64
N ILE A 186 -0.62 12.82 -6.84
CA ILE A 186 -1.48 13.80 -6.16
C ILE A 186 -0.63 14.68 -5.24
N TYR A 187 0.20 14.08 -4.38
CA TYR A 187 1.10 14.83 -3.49
C TYR A 187 2.17 15.63 -4.26
N GLN A 188 2.76 15.01 -5.29
CA GLN A 188 3.79 15.67 -6.09
C GLN A 188 3.24 16.89 -6.84
N ILE A 189 2.07 16.77 -7.47
CA ILE A 189 1.40 17.89 -8.16
C ILE A 189 0.99 18.96 -7.15
N TYR A 190 0.40 18.58 -6.01
CA TYR A 190 0.05 19.50 -4.94
C TYR A 190 1.26 20.35 -4.50
N THR A 191 2.39 19.70 -4.22
CA THR A 191 3.61 20.41 -3.78
C THR A 191 4.17 21.34 -4.84
N GLN A 192 4.06 20.99 -6.13
CA GLN A 192 4.41 21.88 -7.23
C GLN A 192 3.49 23.11 -7.27
N LEU A 193 2.18 22.91 -7.18
CA LEU A 193 1.19 23.99 -7.18
C LEU A 193 1.40 24.98 -6.04
N ILE A 194 1.55 24.49 -4.80
CA ILE A 194 1.70 25.39 -3.64
C ILE A 194 3.03 26.14 -3.67
N SER A 195 4.08 25.55 -4.26
CA SER A 195 5.39 26.20 -4.43
C SER A 195 5.45 27.13 -5.65
N GLY A 196 4.36 27.33 -6.39
CA GLY A 196 4.30 28.19 -7.56
C GLY A 196 5.00 27.62 -8.81
N LYS A 197 5.30 26.32 -8.82
CA LYS A 197 5.90 25.63 -9.98
C LYS A 197 4.79 25.09 -10.89
N LYS A 198 5.08 25.00 -12.19
CA LYS A 198 4.21 24.32 -13.15
C LYS A 198 4.22 22.83 -12.86
N PRO A 199 3.07 22.16 -12.74
CA PRO A 199 2.99 20.70 -12.69
C PRO A 199 3.65 20.07 -13.92
N ARG A 200 4.43 19.02 -13.72
CA ARG A 200 5.11 18.30 -14.78
C ARG A 200 4.47 16.94 -14.99
N LEU A 201 3.98 16.69 -16.20
CA LEU A 201 3.32 15.43 -16.60
C LEU A 201 3.95 14.84 -17.84
N PHE A 202 3.88 13.51 -17.96
CA PHE A 202 4.17 12.86 -19.24
C PHE A 202 3.10 13.25 -20.26
N LYS A 203 3.50 13.43 -21.52
CA LYS A 203 2.60 13.78 -22.66
C LYS A 203 1.47 12.76 -22.78
N TRP A 204 0.20 13.16 -22.81
CA TRP A 204 -0.33 14.49 -22.61
C TRP A 204 -1.21 14.54 -21.34
N GLY A 205 -0.82 13.89 -20.30
CA GLY A 205 -1.56 13.82 -19.02
C GLY A 205 -2.81 12.92 -19.06
N GLU A 206 -2.98 12.17 -20.15
CA GLU A 206 -4.17 11.32 -20.40
C GLU A 206 -4.04 9.92 -19.77
N GLN A 207 -2.85 9.58 -19.25
CA GLN A 207 -2.67 8.31 -18.55
C GLN A 207 -3.61 8.24 -17.35
N ARG A 208 -4.23 7.07 -17.16
CA ARG A 208 -5.29 6.90 -16.16
C ARG A 208 -4.84 5.97 -15.05
N ARG A 209 -5.23 6.29 -13.83
CA ARG A 209 -5.00 5.46 -12.64
C ARG A 209 -6.26 5.38 -11.80
N ASP A 210 -6.44 4.23 -11.17
CA ASP A 210 -7.40 4.08 -10.08
C ASP A 210 -6.71 4.56 -8.79
N PHE A 211 -7.13 5.73 -8.32
CA PHE A 211 -6.60 6.37 -7.13
C PHE A 211 -7.48 6.03 -5.94
N VAL A 212 -6.89 5.49 -4.89
CA VAL A 212 -7.61 5.14 -3.67
C VAL A 212 -7.09 5.94 -2.48
N TYR A 213 -8.01 6.55 -1.74
CA TYR A 213 -7.66 7.36 -0.58
C TYR A 213 -7.24 6.48 0.60
N ILE A 214 -6.27 6.95 1.39
CA ILE A 214 -5.74 6.19 2.54
C ILE A 214 -6.84 5.74 3.50
N LYS A 215 -7.89 6.52 3.73
CA LYS A 215 -8.99 6.14 4.62
C LYS A 215 -9.78 4.92 4.12
N ASP A 216 -9.96 4.77 2.80
CA ASP A 216 -10.56 3.57 2.21
C ASP A 216 -9.63 2.36 2.33
N VAL A 217 -8.32 2.57 2.20
CA VAL A 217 -7.32 1.53 2.46
C VAL A 217 -7.36 1.08 3.92
N LEU A 218 -7.51 2.00 4.86
CA LEU A 218 -7.69 1.68 6.29
C LEU A 218 -8.96 0.87 6.51
N LYS A 219 -10.08 1.31 5.92
CA LYS A 219 -11.36 0.57 5.98
C LYS A 219 -11.19 -0.88 5.51
N ALA A 220 -10.53 -1.10 4.36
CA ALA A 220 -10.28 -2.46 3.87
C ALA A 220 -9.45 -3.30 4.86
N ASN A 221 -8.42 -2.71 5.48
CA ASN A 221 -7.59 -3.40 6.46
C ASN A 221 -8.36 -3.72 7.75
N MET A 222 -9.25 -2.85 8.21
CA MET A 222 -10.11 -3.11 9.38
C MET A 222 -11.14 -4.19 9.07
N LEU A 223 -11.77 -4.18 7.89
CA LEU A 223 -12.65 -5.25 7.45
C LEU A 223 -11.93 -6.61 7.39
N ALA A 224 -10.69 -6.66 6.88
CA ALA A 224 -9.89 -7.88 6.87
C ALA A 224 -9.51 -8.36 8.28
N LEU A 225 -9.33 -7.44 9.22
CA LEU A 225 -9.08 -7.79 10.62
C LEU A 225 -10.28 -8.51 11.24
N GLU A 226 -11.49 -8.00 10.98
CA GLU A 226 -12.72 -8.45 11.61
C GLU A 226 -13.32 -9.70 10.95
N LYS A 227 -13.25 -9.79 9.63
CA LYS A 227 -13.91 -10.86 8.87
C LYS A 227 -13.10 -12.15 8.80
N ASP A 228 -13.79 -13.28 8.76
CA ASP A 228 -13.19 -14.60 8.54
C ASP A 228 -13.07 -14.90 7.05
N VAL A 229 -12.25 -14.12 6.36
CA VAL A 229 -11.97 -14.27 4.93
C VAL A 229 -10.49 -14.55 4.68
N PHE A 230 -10.18 -15.08 3.51
CA PHE A 230 -8.81 -15.31 3.04
C PHE A 230 -8.75 -15.14 1.51
N GLY A 231 -7.54 -14.99 0.99
CA GLY A 231 -7.32 -14.83 -0.45
C GLY A 231 -6.78 -13.44 -0.82
N ILE A 232 -6.78 -13.15 -2.11
CA ILE A 232 -6.22 -11.91 -2.67
C ILE A 232 -7.36 -11.04 -3.16
N PHE A 233 -7.30 -9.73 -2.90
CA PHE A 233 -8.31 -8.75 -3.22
C PHE A 233 -7.71 -7.47 -3.79
N ASN A 234 -8.34 -6.92 -4.81
CA ASN A 234 -8.06 -5.57 -5.28
C ASN A 234 -8.61 -4.53 -4.29
N ILE A 235 -7.79 -3.57 -3.90
CA ILE A 235 -8.22 -2.43 -3.08
C ILE A 235 -7.97 -1.14 -3.87
N ALA A 236 -9.07 -0.55 -4.31
CA ALA A 236 -9.16 0.55 -5.26
C ALA A 236 -10.57 1.17 -5.18
N THR A 237 -10.86 2.12 -6.06
CA THR A 237 -12.21 2.68 -6.19
C THR A 237 -13.06 1.98 -7.27
N GLY A 238 -12.41 1.33 -8.24
CA GLY A 238 -13.05 0.83 -9.45
C GLY A 238 -13.22 1.91 -10.52
N GLU A 239 -12.72 3.12 -10.28
CA GLU A 239 -12.78 4.25 -11.20
C GLU A 239 -11.39 4.74 -11.55
N SER A 240 -11.09 4.89 -12.83
CA SER A 240 -9.82 5.44 -13.27
C SER A 240 -9.92 6.92 -13.62
N ARG A 241 -8.94 7.72 -13.21
CA ARG A 241 -8.87 9.16 -13.46
C ARG A 241 -7.55 9.51 -14.15
N SER A 242 -7.58 10.47 -15.05
CA SER A 242 -6.39 10.96 -15.75
C SER A 242 -5.58 11.92 -14.87
N PHE A 243 -4.30 12.12 -15.20
CA PHE A 243 -3.50 13.11 -14.48
C PHE A 243 -3.96 14.55 -14.76
N ASN A 244 -4.58 14.81 -15.92
CA ASN A 244 -5.20 16.11 -16.20
C ASN A 244 -6.37 16.37 -15.24
N GLU A 245 -7.26 15.38 -15.04
CA GLU A 245 -8.36 15.49 -14.06
C GLU A 245 -7.83 15.76 -12.63
N ILE A 246 -6.71 15.14 -12.23
CA ILE A 246 -6.09 15.41 -10.92
C ILE A 246 -5.63 16.87 -10.82
N ILE A 247 -5.01 17.41 -11.86
CA ILE A 247 -4.61 18.82 -11.88
C ILE A 247 -5.82 19.74 -11.76
N GLU A 248 -6.92 19.45 -12.47
CA GLU A 248 -8.15 20.23 -12.38
C GLU A 248 -8.70 20.25 -10.96
N VAL A 249 -8.81 19.07 -10.32
CA VAL A 249 -9.31 18.97 -8.94
C VAL A 249 -8.38 19.71 -7.97
N LEU A 250 -7.07 19.47 -8.04
CA LEU A 250 -6.11 20.13 -7.16
C LEU A 250 -6.09 21.64 -7.37
N SER A 251 -6.09 22.12 -8.62
CA SER A 251 -6.11 23.57 -8.94
C SER A 251 -7.32 24.25 -8.37
N LYS A 252 -8.49 23.60 -8.42
CA LYS A 252 -9.73 24.09 -7.82
C LYS A 252 -9.62 24.17 -6.30
N GLU A 253 -9.15 23.10 -5.65
CA GLU A 253 -9.07 23.03 -4.18
C GLU A 253 -8.05 24.01 -3.60
N VAL A 254 -6.92 24.25 -4.28
CA VAL A 254 -5.90 25.25 -3.84
C VAL A 254 -6.18 26.66 -4.38
N ASN A 255 -7.24 26.84 -5.16
CA ASN A 255 -7.59 28.09 -5.83
C ASN A 255 -6.45 28.71 -6.64
N LYS A 256 -5.75 27.88 -7.41
CA LYS A 256 -4.62 28.28 -8.28
C LYS A 256 -4.79 27.70 -9.68
N LYS A 257 -4.87 28.58 -10.67
CA LYS A 257 -4.75 28.16 -12.08
C LYS A 257 -3.28 28.08 -12.44
N THR A 258 -2.90 27.05 -13.17
CA THR A 258 -1.52 26.85 -13.62
C THR A 258 -1.49 26.24 -15.01
N GLU A 259 -0.40 26.51 -15.73
CA GLU A 259 -0.07 25.78 -16.94
C GLU A 259 0.65 24.49 -16.59
N VAL A 260 0.50 23.47 -17.41
CA VAL A 260 1.16 22.18 -17.26
C VAL A 260 2.36 22.10 -18.19
N GLU A 261 3.49 21.65 -17.67
CA GLU A 261 4.67 21.31 -18.47
C GLU A 261 4.60 19.84 -18.87
N TYR A 262 4.41 19.58 -20.17
CA TYR A 262 4.40 18.23 -20.71
C TYR A 262 5.78 17.82 -21.23
N PHE A 263 6.22 16.59 -20.90
CA PHE A 263 7.51 16.04 -21.34
C PHE A 263 7.38 14.56 -21.72
N ASP A 264 8.36 14.05 -22.45
CA ASP A 264 8.34 12.65 -22.89
C ASP A 264 8.58 11.71 -21.71
N CYS A 265 7.85 10.59 -21.67
CA CYS A 265 8.05 9.56 -20.66
C CYS A 265 9.46 8.94 -20.82
N PRO A 266 10.34 9.02 -19.81
CA PRO A 266 11.69 8.48 -19.91
C PRO A 266 11.74 6.98 -19.64
N TYR A 267 10.63 6.35 -19.26
CA TYR A 267 10.56 4.95 -18.90
C TYR A 267 10.17 4.08 -20.09
N GLU A 268 10.89 3.01 -20.30
CA GLU A 268 10.60 2.02 -21.33
C GLU A 268 9.27 1.31 -21.08
N PHE A 269 8.95 1.07 -19.79
CA PHE A 269 7.70 0.47 -19.33
C PHE A 269 6.92 1.45 -18.46
N TYR A 270 5.74 1.83 -18.93
CA TYR A 270 4.86 2.71 -18.19
C TYR A 270 3.40 2.31 -18.41
N GLN A 271 2.71 1.94 -17.33
CA GLN A 271 1.29 1.59 -17.38
C GLN A 271 0.47 2.78 -17.87
N LYS A 272 -0.26 2.62 -18.96
CA LYS A 272 -1.10 3.67 -19.54
C LYS A 272 -2.43 3.81 -18.84
N HIS A 273 -3.03 2.70 -18.43
CA HIS A 273 -4.35 2.68 -17.79
C HIS A 273 -4.41 1.57 -16.75
N THR A 274 -4.73 1.94 -15.50
CA THR A 274 -5.04 0.98 -14.44
C THR A 274 -6.42 1.28 -13.87
N GLN A 275 -7.25 0.25 -13.73
CA GLN A 275 -8.56 0.29 -13.11
C GLN A 275 -8.86 -1.10 -12.55
N ALA A 276 -9.29 -1.17 -11.31
CA ALA A 276 -9.65 -2.43 -10.66
C ALA A 276 -11.08 -2.86 -10.98
N ASP A 277 -11.27 -4.17 -11.07
CA ASP A 277 -12.54 -4.77 -10.68
C ASP A 277 -12.47 -5.02 -9.16
N ILE A 278 -13.39 -4.43 -8.40
CA ILE A 278 -13.46 -4.56 -6.94
C ILE A 278 -14.63 -5.44 -6.49
N SER A 279 -15.28 -6.16 -7.41
CA SER A 279 -16.46 -6.97 -7.11
C SER A 279 -16.19 -8.02 -6.05
N LYS A 280 -15.03 -8.67 -6.10
CA LYS A 280 -14.62 -9.66 -5.10
C LYS A 280 -14.45 -9.06 -3.71
N ALA A 281 -13.83 -7.89 -3.61
CA ALA A 281 -13.68 -7.18 -2.34
C ALA A 281 -15.05 -6.73 -1.79
N ARG A 282 -15.98 -6.30 -2.66
CA ARG A 282 -17.35 -5.97 -2.28
C ARG A 282 -18.09 -7.19 -1.74
N GLU A 283 -18.08 -8.27 -2.46
CA GLU A 283 -18.85 -9.48 -2.13
C GLU A 283 -18.33 -10.17 -0.86
N LEU A 284 -17.04 -10.46 -0.80
CA LEU A 284 -16.46 -11.30 0.26
C LEU A 284 -15.99 -10.50 1.47
N LEU A 285 -15.41 -9.30 1.24
CA LEU A 285 -14.89 -8.46 2.31
C LEU A 285 -15.91 -7.40 2.78
N GLY A 286 -16.92 -7.09 1.96
CA GLY A 286 -17.87 -5.98 2.21
C GLY A 286 -17.19 -4.62 2.05
N TYR A 287 -16.12 -4.56 1.25
CA TYR A 287 -15.41 -3.32 0.99
C TYR A 287 -16.17 -2.48 -0.02
N GLU A 288 -16.46 -1.24 0.35
CA GLU A 288 -16.98 -0.20 -0.52
C GLU A 288 -16.18 1.07 -0.26
N PRO A 289 -15.52 1.66 -1.28
CA PRO A 289 -14.83 2.93 -1.13
C PRO A 289 -15.83 4.03 -0.79
N GLU A 290 -15.47 4.92 0.14
CA GLU A 290 -16.33 5.99 0.64
C GLU A 290 -15.97 7.36 0.06
N PHE A 291 -14.75 7.47 -0.52
CA PHE A 291 -14.23 8.73 -1.01
C PHE A 291 -14.14 8.74 -2.54
N SER A 292 -14.83 9.67 -3.18
CA SER A 292 -14.51 10.09 -4.53
C SER A 292 -13.11 10.72 -4.56
N LEU A 293 -12.51 10.88 -5.75
CA LEU A 293 -11.21 11.56 -5.90
C LEU A 293 -11.27 12.99 -5.33
N GLU A 294 -12.34 13.70 -5.61
CA GLU A 294 -12.58 15.08 -5.17
C GLU A 294 -12.65 15.19 -3.64
N GLU A 295 -13.43 14.32 -3.01
CA GLU A 295 -13.59 14.29 -1.54
C GLU A 295 -12.28 13.90 -0.85
N GLY A 296 -11.59 12.86 -1.36
CA GLY A 296 -10.30 12.42 -0.82
C GLY A 296 -9.21 13.48 -0.95
N ILE A 297 -9.10 14.17 -2.09
CA ILE A 297 -8.15 15.27 -2.29
C ILE A 297 -8.47 16.44 -1.34
N LYS A 298 -9.73 16.82 -1.22
CA LYS A 298 -10.17 17.90 -0.33
C LYS A 298 -9.83 17.60 1.14
N ASP A 299 -10.10 16.39 1.59
CA ASP A 299 -9.77 15.95 2.95
C ASP A 299 -8.26 15.90 3.18
N TYR A 300 -7.51 15.40 2.19
CA TYR A 300 -6.05 15.33 2.24
C TYR A 300 -5.39 16.72 2.31
N ILE A 301 -5.84 17.68 1.52
CA ILE A 301 -5.31 19.05 1.56
C ILE A 301 -5.53 19.68 2.94
N LYS A 302 -6.66 19.45 3.59
CA LYS A 302 -6.89 19.91 4.97
C LYS A 302 -5.83 19.33 5.93
N ALA A 303 -5.55 18.02 5.83
CA ALA A 303 -4.55 17.39 6.67
C ALA A 303 -3.12 17.90 6.41
N LEU A 304 -2.80 18.30 5.15
CA LEU A 304 -1.50 18.88 4.81
C LEU A 304 -1.34 20.34 5.27
N SER A 305 -2.44 21.02 5.57
CA SER A 305 -2.47 22.43 5.99
C SER A 305 -2.55 22.61 7.51
N SER A 306 -2.76 21.51 8.25
CA SER A 306 -2.82 21.44 9.71
C SER A 306 -1.45 21.21 10.31
#